data_1b9f276fad0088e421258623e01fc020
#
_entry.id   1b9f276fad0088e421258623e01fc020
#
_cell.length_a   1.000
_cell.length_b   1.000
_cell.length_c   1.000
_cell.angle_alpha   90.00
_cell.angle_beta   90.00
_cell.angle_gamma   90.00
#
_symmetry.space_group_name_H-M   'P 1'
#
loop_
_entity.id
_entity.type
_entity.pdbx_description
1 polymer ?
#
loop_
_entity_poly.entity_id
_entity_poly.type
_entity_poly.pdbx_seq_one_letter_code
_entity_poly.pdbx_strand_id
1 'polypeptide(L)'
;MDNLPEPWLRGPIPDVNPLAAPILYAFQQAREDLARYTEGLTDGQIWATPHGLGSVGFHLRHIAGSTERLMTYLQGRDLDEAQMEALHAEEKPFGPGRDQLLADLERSFRNAEMVVRSLDPAMLAEVRTVGRKRLPTTLIGLLTHIAEHTQRHVGQAIGAARLAKALG
;
A
#
# COMPACT_ATOMS: atom_id res chain seq x y z
N MET A 1 11.22 8.77 21.38
CA MET A 1 9.89 8.30 20.96
C MET A 1 9.68 6.95 21.58
N ASP A 2 8.63 6.78 22.38
CA ASP A 2 8.30 5.50 22.98
C ASP A 2 8.12 4.48 21.85
N ASN A 3 8.82 3.36 21.97
CA ASN A 3 8.78 2.30 20.97
C ASN A 3 7.47 1.53 21.16
N LEU A 4 6.37 2.05 20.59
CA LEU A 4 5.09 1.36 20.60
C LEU A 4 5.26 -0.03 19.99
N PRO A 5 4.59 -1.07 20.53
CA PRO A 5 4.56 -2.36 19.87
C PRO A 5 3.97 -2.24 18.46
N GLU A 6 4.23 -3.22 17.60
CA GLU A 6 3.64 -3.26 16.26
C GLU A 6 2.10 -3.17 16.32
N PRO A 7 1.45 -2.57 15.33
CA PRO A 7 0.00 -2.29 15.36
C PRO A 7 -0.88 -3.48 15.72
N TRP A 8 -0.56 -4.67 15.23
CA TRP A 8 -1.33 -5.89 15.52
C TRP A 8 -1.25 -6.37 16.97
N LEU A 9 -0.29 -5.86 17.75
CA LEU A 9 -0.13 -6.12 19.19
C LEU A 9 -0.80 -5.06 20.08
N ARG A 10 -1.42 -4.04 19.48
CA ARG A 10 -2.06 -2.92 20.23
C ARG A 10 -3.54 -3.19 20.58
N GLY A 11 -4.02 -4.39 20.33
CA GLY A 11 -5.40 -4.80 20.58
C GLY A 11 -6.29 -4.77 19.34
N PRO A 12 -7.55 -5.22 19.47
CA PRO A 12 -8.48 -5.30 18.36
C PRO A 12 -8.90 -3.92 17.84
N ILE A 13 -9.16 -3.81 16.56
CA ILE A 13 -9.72 -2.60 15.96
C ILE A 13 -11.24 -2.63 16.18
N PRO A 14 -11.83 -1.60 16.85
CA PRO A 14 -13.26 -1.54 17.06
C PRO A 14 -14.05 -1.59 15.74
N ASP A 15 -15.19 -2.27 15.77
CA ASP A 15 -16.14 -2.36 14.65
C ASP A 15 -15.53 -2.94 13.35
N VAL A 16 -14.51 -3.79 13.46
CA VAL A 16 -13.90 -4.50 12.34
C VAL A 16 -13.94 -6.01 12.59
N ASN A 17 -14.34 -6.77 11.57
CA ASN A 17 -14.25 -8.23 11.64
C ASN A 17 -12.79 -8.65 11.85
N PRO A 18 -12.48 -9.51 12.84
CA PRO A 18 -11.11 -9.94 13.12
C PRO A 18 -10.40 -10.59 11.91
N LEU A 19 -11.12 -11.23 10.99
CA LEU A 19 -10.54 -11.81 9.77
C LEU A 19 -10.12 -10.75 8.75
N ALA A 20 -10.73 -9.56 8.79
CA ALA A 20 -10.37 -8.43 7.95
C ALA A 20 -9.38 -7.45 8.63
N ALA A 21 -9.22 -7.53 9.95
CA ALA A 21 -8.34 -6.63 10.70
C ALA A 21 -6.86 -6.62 10.23
N PRO A 22 -6.25 -7.75 9.79
CA PRO A 22 -4.84 -7.77 9.39
C PRO A 22 -4.46 -6.74 8.33
N ILE A 23 -5.34 -6.43 7.37
CA ILE A 23 -5.05 -5.40 6.36
C ILE A 23 -4.96 -4.00 6.98
N LEU A 24 -5.79 -3.68 7.97
CA LEU A 24 -5.77 -2.39 8.65
C LEU A 24 -4.52 -2.23 9.52
N TYR A 25 -4.07 -3.30 10.17
CA TYR A 25 -2.78 -3.31 10.87
C TYR A 25 -1.62 -3.09 9.90
N ALA A 26 -1.66 -3.72 8.71
CA ALA A 26 -0.65 -3.53 7.68
C ALA A 26 -0.62 -2.06 7.20
N PHE A 27 -1.75 -1.44 6.98
CA PHE A 27 -1.82 -0.02 6.61
C PHE A 27 -1.28 0.89 7.72
N GLN A 28 -1.62 0.61 8.98
CA GLN A 28 -1.09 1.39 10.10
C GLN A 28 0.44 1.25 10.21
N GLN A 29 0.98 0.04 10.10
CA GLN A 29 2.42 -0.20 10.09
C GLN A 29 3.10 0.53 8.92
N ALA A 30 2.50 0.47 7.73
CA ALA A 30 3.02 1.17 6.55
C ALA A 30 3.11 2.68 6.76
N ARG A 31 2.08 3.31 7.36
CA ARG A 31 2.08 4.74 7.69
C ARG A 31 3.25 5.10 8.61
N GLU A 32 3.39 4.37 9.71
CA GLU A 32 4.41 4.62 10.72
C GLU A 32 5.82 4.44 10.16
N ASP A 33 6.05 3.35 9.45
CA ASP A 33 7.35 3.04 8.87
C ASP A 33 7.73 4.01 7.74
N LEU A 34 6.84 4.27 6.80
CA LEU A 34 7.13 5.18 5.69
C LEU A 34 7.34 6.61 6.17
N ALA A 35 6.52 7.09 7.12
CA ALA A 35 6.75 8.42 7.71
C ALA A 35 8.14 8.51 8.35
N ARG A 36 8.51 7.50 9.15
CA ARG A 36 9.79 7.45 9.89
C ARG A 36 11.00 7.32 8.96
N TYR A 37 10.99 6.35 8.05
CA TYR A 37 12.17 6.01 7.27
C TYR A 37 12.43 6.95 6.10
N THR A 38 11.40 7.66 5.62
CA THR A 38 11.54 8.67 4.57
C THR A 38 11.78 10.09 5.11
N GLU A 39 11.74 10.27 6.44
CA GLU A 39 11.98 11.58 7.06
C GLU A 39 13.35 12.13 6.67
N GLY A 40 13.37 13.42 6.26
CA GLY A 40 14.58 14.15 5.87
C GLY A 40 15.17 13.78 4.51
N LEU A 41 14.54 12.90 3.73
CA LEU A 41 14.94 12.65 2.35
C LEU A 41 14.62 13.86 1.47
N THR A 42 15.60 14.27 0.66
CA THR A 42 15.39 15.24 -0.43
C THR A 42 14.61 14.62 -1.59
N ASP A 43 14.03 15.44 -2.47
CA ASP A 43 13.34 14.92 -3.66
C ASP A 43 14.27 14.11 -4.56
N GLY A 44 15.54 14.49 -4.67
CA GLY A 44 16.54 13.69 -5.37
C GLY A 44 16.74 12.30 -4.76
N GLN A 45 16.79 12.21 -3.44
CA GLN A 45 16.91 10.94 -2.72
C GLN A 45 15.63 10.09 -2.79
N ILE A 46 14.45 10.72 -2.82
CA ILE A 46 13.16 10.03 -2.99
C ILE A 46 13.12 9.29 -4.34
N TRP A 47 13.69 9.89 -5.39
CA TRP A 47 13.66 9.32 -6.73
C TRP A 47 14.96 8.62 -7.14
N ALA A 48 15.97 8.59 -6.28
CA ALA A 48 17.20 7.86 -6.53
C ALA A 48 16.96 6.35 -6.65
N THR A 49 17.67 5.72 -7.58
CA THR A 49 17.62 4.27 -7.84
C THR A 49 18.99 3.64 -7.51
N PRO A 50 19.39 3.59 -6.23
CA PRO A 50 20.70 3.12 -5.83
C PRO A 50 20.89 1.67 -6.27
N HIS A 51 21.99 1.40 -6.96
CA HIS A 51 22.34 0.08 -7.49
C HIS A 51 21.24 -0.58 -8.36
N GLY A 52 20.39 0.23 -9.02
CA GLY A 52 19.31 -0.28 -9.86
C GLY A 52 18.07 -0.79 -9.10
N LEU A 53 18.01 -0.56 -7.79
CA LEU A 53 16.81 -0.86 -6.99
C LEU A 53 15.71 0.17 -7.29
N GLY A 54 14.46 -0.22 -7.07
CA GLY A 54 13.33 0.70 -7.16
C GLY A 54 13.50 1.88 -6.18
N SER A 55 13.14 3.09 -6.63
CA SER A 55 13.22 4.28 -5.79
C SER A 55 12.16 4.26 -4.68
N VAL A 56 12.39 5.02 -3.61
CA VAL A 56 11.39 5.25 -2.57
C VAL A 56 10.09 5.77 -3.19
N GLY A 57 10.19 6.76 -4.10
CA GLY A 57 9.05 7.36 -4.79
C GLY A 57 8.25 6.35 -5.61
N PHE A 58 8.92 5.44 -6.31
CA PHE A 58 8.27 4.32 -6.98
C PHE A 58 7.45 3.46 -6.00
N HIS A 59 8.06 3.06 -4.89
CA HIS A 59 7.38 2.18 -3.93
C HIS A 59 6.17 2.85 -3.27
N LEU A 60 6.26 4.12 -2.87
CA LEU A 60 5.14 4.86 -2.30
C LEU A 60 3.98 5.00 -3.30
N ARG A 61 4.31 5.39 -4.54
CA ARG A 61 3.34 5.50 -5.64
C ARG A 61 2.67 4.16 -5.92
N HIS A 62 3.48 3.10 -6.00
CA HIS A 62 3.00 1.75 -6.29
C HIS A 62 2.10 1.18 -5.19
N ILE A 63 2.43 1.38 -3.91
CA ILE A 63 1.57 0.97 -2.79
C ILE A 63 0.20 1.65 -2.91
N ALA A 64 0.15 2.97 -3.13
CA ALA A 64 -1.09 3.71 -3.26
C ALA A 64 -1.93 3.20 -4.44
N GLY A 65 -1.34 3.12 -5.63
CA GLY A 65 -2.03 2.71 -6.85
C GLY A 65 -2.44 1.24 -6.83
N SER A 66 -1.58 0.33 -6.34
CA SER A 66 -1.92 -1.10 -6.24
C SER A 66 -3.03 -1.34 -5.22
N THR A 67 -3.05 -0.65 -4.08
CA THR A 67 -4.13 -0.72 -3.11
C THR A 67 -5.46 -0.32 -3.74
N GLU A 68 -5.49 0.80 -4.46
CA GLU A 68 -6.70 1.27 -5.15
C GLU A 68 -7.22 0.26 -6.17
N ARG A 69 -6.34 -0.24 -7.05
CA ARG A 69 -6.71 -1.23 -8.08
C ARG A 69 -7.19 -2.55 -7.50
N LEU A 70 -6.50 -3.07 -6.48
CA LEU A 70 -6.88 -4.31 -5.82
C LEU A 70 -8.21 -4.17 -5.07
N MET A 71 -8.49 -2.99 -4.47
CA MET A 71 -9.78 -2.68 -3.86
C MET A 71 -10.91 -2.60 -4.91
N THR A 72 -10.64 -2.16 -6.13
CA THR A 72 -11.59 -2.21 -7.24
C THR A 72 -11.98 -3.65 -7.56
N TYR A 73 -11.00 -4.56 -7.68
CA TYR A 73 -11.27 -5.99 -7.88
C TYR A 73 -11.98 -6.64 -6.69
N LEU A 74 -11.62 -6.25 -5.46
CA LEU A 74 -12.26 -6.73 -4.24
C LEU A 74 -13.77 -6.42 -4.23
N GLN A 75 -14.15 -5.24 -4.75
CA GLN A 75 -15.55 -4.85 -4.93
C GLN A 75 -16.24 -5.50 -6.15
N GLY A 76 -15.55 -6.40 -6.85
CA GLY A 76 -16.08 -7.09 -8.04
C GLY A 76 -16.15 -6.22 -9.29
N ARG A 77 -15.42 -5.11 -9.34
CA ARG A 77 -15.37 -4.19 -10.48
C ARG A 77 -14.10 -4.38 -11.30
N ASP A 78 -14.17 -4.04 -12.57
CA ASP A 78 -12.99 -3.93 -13.45
C ASP A 78 -12.35 -2.55 -13.28
N LEU A 79 -11.05 -2.44 -13.64
CA LEU A 79 -10.33 -1.17 -13.63
C LEU A 79 -10.88 -0.24 -14.72
N ASP A 80 -11.02 1.03 -14.39
CA ASP A 80 -11.33 2.07 -15.36
C ASP A 80 -10.08 2.57 -16.10
N GLU A 81 -10.30 3.46 -17.08
CA GLU A 81 -9.23 4.02 -17.91
C GLU A 81 -8.23 4.83 -17.08
N ALA A 82 -8.71 5.63 -16.12
CA ALA A 82 -7.86 6.43 -15.25
C ALA A 82 -6.93 5.57 -14.37
N GLN A 83 -7.44 4.45 -13.85
CA GLN A 83 -6.64 3.48 -13.10
C GLN A 83 -5.59 2.78 -13.97
N MET A 84 -5.91 2.52 -15.24
CA MET A 84 -4.96 1.97 -16.20
C MET A 84 -3.87 2.98 -16.57
N GLU A 85 -4.22 4.24 -16.78
CA GLU A 85 -3.25 5.32 -17.03
C GLU A 85 -2.34 5.52 -15.80
N ALA A 86 -2.90 5.54 -14.59
CA ALA A 86 -2.14 5.64 -13.36
C ALA A 86 -1.14 4.48 -13.21
N LEU A 87 -1.55 3.23 -13.54
CA LEU A 87 -0.66 2.08 -13.56
C LEU A 87 0.54 2.28 -14.48
N HIS A 88 0.32 2.74 -15.71
CA HIS A 88 1.41 3.01 -16.66
C HIS A 88 2.31 4.17 -16.18
N ALA A 89 1.76 5.12 -15.43
CA ALA A 89 2.52 6.24 -14.89
C ALA A 89 3.40 5.86 -13.68
N GLU A 90 3.18 4.71 -13.05
CA GLU A 90 3.97 4.27 -11.88
C GLU A 90 5.45 4.10 -12.19
N GLU A 91 5.80 3.67 -13.40
CA GLU A 91 7.19 3.42 -13.82
C GLU A 91 7.99 4.68 -14.15
N LYS A 92 7.35 5.86 -14.13
CA LYS A 92 8.07 7.12 -14.39
C LYS A 92 9.16 7.33 -13.33
N PRO A 93 10.40 7.66 -13.75
CA PRO A 93 11.57 7.71 -12.87
C PRO A 93 11.59 8.94 -11.93
N PHE A 94 10.59 9.80 -12.00
CA PHE A 94 10.39 10.96 -11.13
C PHE A 94 8.92 11.33 -11.00
N GLY A 95 8.62 12.22 -10.06
CA GLY A 95 7.27 12.66 -9.77
C GLY A 95 7.23 13.61 -8.57
N PRO A 96 6.12 13.65 -7.84
CA PRO A 96 5.95 14.55 -6.71
C PRO A 96 6.95 14.25 -5.58
N GLY A 97 7.15 15.25 -4.73
CA GLY A 97 7.98 15.11 -3.53
C GLY A 97 7.34 14.19 -2.47
N ARG A 98 8.13 13.92 -1.42
CA ARG A 98 7.77 13.02 -0.31
C ARG A 98 6.37 13.27 0.26
N ASP A 99 6.06 14.51 0.61
CA ASP A 99 4.84 14.82 1.34
C ASP A 99 3.58 14.59 0.48
N GLN A 100 3.67 14.86 -0.81
CA GLN A 100 2.57 14.54 -1.74
C GLN A 100 2.40 13.04 -1.90
N LEU A 101 3.49 12.26 -2.02
CA LEU A 101 3.43 10.81 -2.09
C LEU A 101 2.80 10.19 -0.84
N LEU A 102 3.15 10.68 0.35
CA LEU A 102 2.55 10.23 1.61
C LEU A 102 1.07 10.63 1.71
N ALA A 103 0.68 11.81 1.22
CA ALA A 103 -0.71 12.24 1.19
C ALA A 103 -1.56 11.37 0.23
N ASP A 104 -1.01 11.01 -0.93
CA ASP A 104 -1.67 10.12 -1.89
C ASP A 104 -1.85 8.72 -1.33
N LEU A 105 -0.81 8.19 -0.65
CA LEU A 105 -0.86 6.92 0.06
C LEU A 105 -1.94 6.93 1.15
N GLU A 106 -1.96 7.98 1.97
CA GLU A 106 -2.95 8.13 3.05
C GLU A 106 -4.39 8.17 2.50
N ARG A 107 -4.62 8.87 1.39
CA ARG A 107 -5.92 8.90 0.72
C ARG A 107 -6.35 7.51 0.26
N SER A 108 -5.43 6.76 -0.37
CA SER A 108 -5.68 5.39 -0.81
C SER A 108 -6.02 4.46 0.36
N PHE A 109 -5.26 4.53 1.45
CA PHE A 109 -5.51 3.73 2.64
C PHE A 109 -6.85 4.07 3.30
N ARG A 110 -7.21 5.34 3.45
CA ARG A 110 -8.53 5.72 4.00
C ARG A 110 -9.69 5.19 3.16
N ASN A 111 -9.58 5.27 1.84
CA ASN A 111 -10.60 4.73 0.95
C ASN A 111 -10.71 3.21 1.11
N ALA A 112 -9.59 2.50 1.19
CA ALA A 112 -9.56 1.07 1.42
C ALA A 112 -10.13 0.69 2.80
N GLU A 113 -9.81 1.44 3.86
CA GLU A 113 -10.36 1.24 5.21
C GLU A 113 -11.89 1.38 5.26
N MET A 114 -12.45 2.36 4.54
CA MET A 114 -13.91 2.49 4.46
C MET A 114 -14.55 1.25 3.85
N VAL A 115 -13.95 0.71 2.78
CA VAL A 115 -14.43 -0.52 2.14
C VAL A 115 -14.31 -1.70 3.10
N VAL A 116 -13.16 -1.89 3.75
CA VAL A 116 -12.91 -3.01 4.68
C VAL A 116 -13.90 -2.99 5.85
N ARG A 117 -14.19 -1.81 6.40
CA ARG A 117 -15.16 -1.67 7.51
C ARG A 117 -16.61 -1.96 7.08
N SER A 118 -16.93 -1.80 5.82
CA SER A 118 -18.28 -2.08 5.28
C SER A 118 -18.49 -3.52 4.83
N LEU A 119 -17.46 -4.38 4.89
CA LEU A 119 -17.54 -5.74 4.40
C LEU A 119 -18.44 -6.62 5.29
N ASP A 120 -19.37 -7.32 4.66
CA ASP A 120 -20.10 -8.40 5.32
C ASP A 120 -19.13 -9.61 5.50
N PRO A 121 -18.94 -10.09 6.73
CA PRO A 121 -18.11 -11.28 6.98
C PRO A 121 -18.53 -12.53 6.20
N ALA A 122 -19.81 -12.67 5.88
CA ALA A 122 -20.31 -13.78 5.09
C ALA A 122 -19.75 -13.81 3.66
N MET A 123 -19.32 -12.64 3.14
CA MET A 123 -18.77 -12.53 1.79
C MET A 123 -17.29 -12.90 1.69
N LEU A 124 -16.58 -13.12 2.78
CA LEU A 124 -15.12 -13.31 2.76
C LEU A 124 -14.65 -14.48 1.88
N ALA A 125 -15.47 -15.52 1.74
CA ALA A 125 -15.20 -16.67 0.89
C ALA A 125 -15.68 -16.50 -0.57
N GLU A 126 -16.36 -15.40 -0.90
CA GLU A 126 -16.85 -15.17 -2.26
C GLU A 126 -15.70 -15.07 -3.26
N VAL A 127 -15.92 -15.65 -4.43
CA VAL A 127 -14.97 -15.59 -5.54
C VAL A 127 -14.88 -14.17 -6.09
N ARG A 128 -13.66 -13.75 -6.35
CA ARG A 128 -13.29 -12.52 -7.07
C ARG A 128 -12.37 -12.90 -8.22
N THR A 129 -12.29 -12.03 -9.21
CA THR A 129 -11.38 -12.23 -10.34
C THR A 129 -10.49 -11.00 -10.52
N VAL A 130 -9.23 -11.23 -10.91
CA VAL A 130 -8.22 -10.19 -11.06
C VAL A 130 -7.69 -10.15 -12.48
N GLY A 131 -7.60 -8.93 -13.02
CA GLY A 131 -6.98 -8.63 -14.30
C GLY A 131 -7.78 -9.12 -15.51
N ARG A 132 -7.27 -8.80 -16.71
CA ARG A 132 -7.92 -9.17 -17.98
C ARG A 132 -8.11 -10.67 -18.17
N LYS A 133 -7.25 -11.49 -17.57
CA LYS A 133 -7.36 -12.96 -17.59
C LYS A 133 -8.35 -13.50 -16.58
N ARG A 134 -8.99 -12.64 -15.78
CA ARG A 134 -9.97 -13.00 -14.74
C ARG A 134 -9.48 -14.16 -13.86
N LEU A 135 -8.25 -14.05 -13.38
CA LEU A 135 -7.64 -15.05 -12.50
C LEU A 135 -8.41 -15.14 -11.19
N PRO A 136 -8.86 -16.34 -10.78
CA PRO A 136 -9.73 -16.49 -9.64
C PRO A 136 -8.98 -16.34 -8.31
N THR A 137 -9.64 -15.70 -7.36
CA THR A 137 -9.25 -15.60 -5.96
C THR A 137 -10.52 -15.49 -5.10
N THR A 138 -10.37 -15.21 -3.81
CA THR A 138 -11.49 -14.90 -2.92
C THR A 138 -11.35 -13.50 -2.35
N LEU A 139 -12.42 -12.97 -1.77
CA LEU A 139 -12.38 -11.66 -1.10
C LEU A 139 -11.32 -11.66 0.00
N ILE A 140 -11.28 -12.67 0.87
CA ILE A 140 -10.23 -12.78 1.90
C ILE A 140 -8.83 -12.95 1.29
N GLY A 141 -8.71 -13.64 0.16
CA GLY A 141 -7.46 -13.77 -0.58
C GLY A 141 -6.94 -12.43 -1.06
N LEU A 142 -7.82 -11.55 -1.56
CA LEU A 142 -7.46 -10.18 -1.94
C LEU A 142 -7.05 -9.34 -0.73
N LEU A 143 -7.79 -9.38 0.39
CA LEU A 143 -7.42 -8.68 1.62
C LEU A 143 -6.02 -9.09 2.09
N THR A 144 -5.76 -10.39 2.10
CA THR A 144 -4.44 -10.94 2.48
C THR A 144 -3.36 -10.46 1.54
N HIS A 145 -3.61 -10.53 0.22
CA HIS A 145 -2.65 -10.08 -0.78
C HIS A 145 -2.34 -8.59 -0.68
N ILE A 146 -3.35 -7.74 -0.47
CA ILE A 146 -3.15 -6.29 -0.31
C ILE A 146 -2.26 -6.02 0.91
N ALA A 147 -2.51 -6.70 2.03
CA ALA A 147 -1.71 -6.54 3.24
C ALA A 147 -0.24 -6.95 3.02
N GLU A 148 0.01 -8.15 2.48
CA GLU A 148 1.37 -8.65 2.26
C GLU A 148 2.11 -7.86 1.19
N HIS A 149 1.43 -7.49 0.10
CA HIS A 149 1.98 -6.69 -0.98
C HIS A 149 2.41 -5.29 -0.50
N THR A 150 1.57 -4.66 0.32
CA THR A 150 1.90 -3.39 0.98
C THR A 150 3.17 -3.54 1.80
N GLN A 151 3.25 -4.55 2.69
CA GLN A 151 4.41 -4.75 3.57
C GLN A 151 5.68 -5.10 2.79
N ARG A 152 5.57 -5.85 1.70
CA ARG A 152 6.69 -6.13 0.79
C ARG A 152 7.29 -4.85 0.23
N HIS A 153 6.46 -3.96 -0.28
CA HIS A 153 6.92 -2.69 -0.84
C HIS A 153 7.38 -1.68 0.23
N VAL A 154 6.80 -1.70 1.42
CA VAL A 154 7.31 -0.93 2.58
C VAL A 154 8.74 -1.36 2.91
N GLY A 155 9.00 -2.67 3.01
CA GLY A 155 10.35 -3.18 3.26
C GLY A 155 11.36 -2.74 2.19
N GLN A 156 10.97 -2.76 0.92
CA GLN A 156 11.80 -2.29 -0.20
C GLN A 156 12.03 -0.77 -0.13
N ALA A 157 11.00 0.02 0.18
CA ALA A 157 11.12 1.46 0.35
C ALA A 157 12.08 1.83 1.49
N ILE A 158 12.02 1.11 2.62
CA ILE A 158 12.95 1.29 3.75
C ILE A 158 14.39 1.00 3.32
N GLY A 159 14.61 -0.09 2.59
CA GLY A 159 15.94 -0.42 2.04
C GLY A 159 16.47 0.67 1.12
N ALA A 160 15.65 1.13 0.17
CA ALA A 160 15.98 2.21 -0.75
C ALA A 160 16.26 3.53 -0.02
N ALA A 161 15.45 3.88 1.00
CA ALA A 161 15.62 5.09 1.80
C ALA A 161 16.95 5.09 2.57
N ARG A 162 17.33 3.97 3.19
CA ARG A 162 18.60 3.81 3.89
C ARG A 162 19.80 3.97 2.95
N LEU A 163 19.73 3.35 1.77
CA LEU A 163 20.78 3.46 0.75
C LEU A 163 20.87 4.89 0.21
N ALA A 164 19.76 5.54 -0.11
CA ALA A 164 19.75 6.91 -0.59
C ALA A 164 20.35 7.91 0.44
N LYS A 165 20.09 7.69 1.74
CA LYS A 165 20.73 8.48 2.83
C LYS A 165 22.23 8.23 2.95
N ALA A 166 22.68 7.01 2.71
CA ALA A 166 24.10 6.64 2.83
C ALA A 166 24.95 7.13 1.66
N LEU A 167 24.36 7.33 0.50
CA LEU A 167 25.06 7.72 -0.73
C LEU A 167 25.04 9.22 -1.01
N GLY A 168 24.21 9.99 -0.33
CA GLY A 168 24.02 11.41 -0.58
C GLY A 168 24.07 12.29 0.59
#